data_d75b60793736830554ba313753c36e87
#
_entry.id   d75b60793736830554ba313753c36e87
#
_cell.length_a   1.000
_cell.length_b   1.000
_cell.length_c   1.000
_cell.angle_alpha   90.00
_cell.angle_beta   90.00
_cell.angle_gamma   90.00
#
_symmetry.space_group_name_H-M   'P 1'
#
loop_
_entity.id
_entity.type
_entity.pdbx_description
1 polymer ?
#
loop_
_entity_poly.entity_id
_entity_poly.type
_entity_poly.pdbx_seq_one_letter_code
_entity_poly.pdbx_strand_id
1 'polypeptide(L)'
;MRYNLKILNVLPLTVFFFIILFSGIVLYQLKVDKRIERSLTSQLIGKNIPKTLIPKENFIEKINNLENLNFEKYHDQIFAVNFFASWCAPCRIEAPIIDELSKILPVIGIAYKDKYLDTKKFLENFGLEHAYFHDFAGF
;
A
#
# COMPACT_ATOMS: atom_id res chain seq x y z
N MET A 1 -52.50 18.76 26.59
CA MET A 1 -51.67 18.96 25.37
C MET A 1 -51.83 17.76 24.45
N ARG A 2 -52.69 17.87 23.42
CA ARG A 2 -52.88 16.84 22.40
C ARG A 2 -51.85 17.15 21.26
N TYR A 3 -50.64 16.68 21.38
CA TYR A 3 -49.74 16.70 20.24
C TYR A 3 -50.29 15.70 19.22
N ASN A 4 -50.52 16.20 18.02
CA ASN A 4 -51.12 15.46 16.92
C ASN A 4 -50.36 14.16 16.68
N LEU A 5 -51.00 13.03 16.95
CA LEU A 5 -50.45 11.68 16.66
C LEU A 5 -50.02 11.55 15.20
N LYS A 6 -50.57 12.34 14.30
CA LYS A 6 -50.23 12.40 12.87
C LYS A 6 -48.82 12.92 12.62
N ILE A 7 -48.30 13.86 13.46
CA ILE A 7 -46.95 14.42 13.30
C ILE A 7 -45.92 13.39 13.74
N LEU A 8 -46.24 12.60 14.77
CA LEU A 8 -45.31 11.55 15.26
C LEU A 8 -45.08 10.42 14.23
N ASN A 9 -46.10 10.11 13.41
CA ASN A 9 -46.03 9.10 12.35
C ASN A 9 -45.27 9.59 11.11
N VAL A 10 -45.19 10.90 10.88
CA VAL A 10 -44.49 11.49 9.73
C VAL A 10 -43.01 11.76 10.04
N LEU A 11 -42.67 11.92 11.33
CA LEU A 11 -41.29 12.19 11.77
C LEU A 11 -40.26 11.19 11.25
N PRO A 12 -40.47 9.87 11.36
CA PRO A 12 -39.48 8.91 10.85
C PRO A 12 -39.31 9.00 9.33
N LEU A 13 -40.39 9.28 8.63
CA LEU A 13 -40.35 9.43 7.16
C LEU A 13 -39.54 10.67 6.75
N THR A 14 -39.70 11.77 7.45
CA THR A 14 -38.95 13.02 7.17
C THR A 14 -37.47 12.83 7.48
N VAL A 15 -37.14 12.21 8.60
CA VAL A 15 -35.73 11.88 8.96
C VAL A 15 -35.09 10.97 7.90
N PHE A 16 -35.79 9.95 7.44
CA PHE A 16 -35.31 9.06 6.39
C PHE A 16 -35.02 9.80 5.08
N PHE A 17 -35.90 10.72 4.70
CA PHE A 17 -35.71 11.53 3.50
C PHE A 17 -34.49 12.45 3.62
N PHE A 18 -34.30 13.08 4.79
CA PHE A 18 -33.13 13.91 5.06
C PHE A 18 -31.81 13.10 5.00
N ILE A 19 -31.80 11.88 5.52
CA ILE A 19 -30.62 11.01 5.46
C ILE A 19 -30.26 10.66 4.00
N ILE A 20 -31.27 10.31 3.19
CA ILE A 20 -31.06 10.00 1.77
C ILE A 20 -30.52 11.24 1.02
N LEU A 21 -31.12 12.38 1.25
CA LEU A 21 -30.73 13.61 0.57
C LEU A 21 -29.32 14.05 0.96
N PHE A 22 -28.98 13.97 2.25
CA PHE A 22 -27.65 14.25 2.75
C PHE A 22 -26.61 13.27 2.20
N SER A 23 -26.90 11.96 2.22
CA SER A 23 -26.04 10.92 1.65
C SER A 23 -25.81 11.15 0.15
N GLY A 24 -26.87 11.52 -0.60
CA GLY A 24 -26.77 11.84 -2.02
C GLY A 24 -25.87 13.05 -2.30
N ILE A 25 -25.97 14.08 -1.48
CA ILE A 25 -25.11 15.28 -1.60
C ILE A 25 -23.65 14.91 -1.32
N VAL A 26 -23.39 14.15 -0.27
CA VAL A 26 -22.02 13.70 0.09
C VAL A 26 -21.42 12.86 -1.02
N LEU A 27 -22.17 11.88 -1.55
CA LEU A 27 -21.69 11.04 -2.66
C LEU A 27 -21.47 11.85 -3.94
N TYR A 28 -22.30 12.83 -4.21
CA TYR A 28 -22.13 13.74 -5.34
C TYR A 28 -20.85 14.58 -5.17
N GLN A 29 -20.61 15.13 -3.97
CA GLN A 29 -19.39 15.88 -3.68
C GLN A 29 -18.13 15.02 -3.81
N LEU A 30 -18.17 13.77 -3.31
CA LEU A 30 -17.06 12.83 -3.46
C LEU A 30 -16.79 12.49 -4.93
N LYS A 31 -17.82 12.38 -5.76
CA LYS A 31 -17.67 12.13 -7.21
C LYS A 31 -17.11 13.36 -7.95
N VAL A 32 -17.48 14.56 -7.53
CA VAL A 32 -17.04 15.83 -8.16
C VAL A 32 -15.65 16.23 -7.64
N ASP A 33 -15.32 15.87 -6.41
CA ASP A 33 -14.04 16.21 -5.81
C ASP A 33 -12.93 15.28 -6.29
N LYS A 34 -12.38 15.57 -7.48
CA LYS A 34 -11.14 14.94 -8.01
C LYS A 34 -9.90 15.23 -7.18
N ARG A 35 -10.02 15.67 -5.93
CA ARG A 35 -8.87 15.98 -5.06
C ARG A 35 -8.07 14.76 -4.69
N ILE A 36 -8.64 13.56 -4.78
CA ILE A 36 -7.93 12.31 -4.51
C ILE A 36 -6.77 12.11 -5.49
N GLU A 37 -6.91 12.53 -6.74
CA GLU A 37 -5.81 12.43 -7.72
C GLU A 37 -4.66 13.43 -7.48
N ARG A 38 -4.90 14.56 -6.82
CA ARG A 38 -3.85 15.56 -6.55
C ARG A 38 -2.95 15.20 -5.37
N SER A 39 -3.39 14.34 -4.48
CA SER A 39 -2.62 13.98 -3.28
C SER A 39 -1.53 12.94 -3.54
N LEU A 40 -1.53 12.30 -4.70
CA LEU A 40 -0.54 11.29 -5.06
C LEU A 40 0.78 11.86 -5.63
N THR A 41 0.88 13.18 -5.76
CA THR A 41 2.16 13.78 -6.13
C THR A 41 3.08 13.79 -4.91
N SER A 42 3.81 12.69 -4.73
CA SER A 42 4.82 12.57 -3.69
C SER A 42 5.86 13.67 -3.84
N GLN A 43 6.26 14.31 -2.74
CA GLN A 43 7.37 15.27 -2.72
C GLN A 43 8.71 14.62 -3.09
N LEU A 44 8.75 13.30 -3.21
CA LEU A 44 9.93 12.52 -3.58
C LEU A 44 10.09 12.36 -5.09
N ILE A 45 9.06 12.70 -5.89
CA ILE A 45 9.15 12.63 -7.35
C ILE A 45 10.24 13.58 -7.85
N GLY A 46 11.17 13.05 -8.64
CA GLY A 46 12.30 13.79 -9.20
C GLY A 46 13.44 14.04 -8.19
N LYS A 47 13.39 13.46 -7.00
CA LYS A 47 14.51 13.48 -6.05
C LYS A 47 15.36 12.23 -6.20
N ASN A 48 16.67 12.38 -6.02
CA ASN A 48 17.57 11.24 -5.98
C ASN A 48 17.24 10.32 -4.80
N ILE A 49 17.37 9.03 -5.02
CA ILE A 49 17.27 8.02 -3.95
C ILE A 49 18.36 8.33 -2.92
N PRO A 50 18.02 8.47 -1.62
CA PRO A 50 19.02 8.68 -0.57
C PRO A 50 20.04 7.53 -0.60
N LYS A 51 21.33 7.85 -0.55
CA LYS A 51 22.41 6.83 -0.55
C LYS A 51 22.34 5.87 0.64
N THR A 52 21.63 6.25 1.68
CA THR A 52 21.43 5.47 2.91
C THR A 52 19.93 5.39 3.23
N LEU A 53 19.18 4.67 2.40
CA LEU A 53 17.76 4.39 2.72
C LEU A 53 17.65 3.50 3.97
N ILE A 54 18.67 2.68 4.25
CA ILE A 54 18.61 1.71 5.34
C ILE A 54 20.01 1.55 5.92
N PRO A 55 20.20 1.77 7.24
CA PRO A 55 21.47 1.51 7.90
C PRO A 55 21.89 0.05 7.69
N LYS A 56 23.16 -0.19 7.33
CA LYS A 56 23.70 -1.54 7.07
C LYS A 56 23.49 -2.52 8.23
N GLU A 57 23.35 -1.99 9.43
CA GLU A 57 23.20 -2.73 10.69
C GLU A 57 21.81 -3.38 10.84
N ASN A 58 20.81 -2.93 10.10
CA ASN A 58 19.42 -3.36 10.22
C ASN A 58 18.96 -4.32 9.11
N PHE A 59 19.81 -4.58 8.12
CA PHE A 59 19.58 -5.62 7.13
C PHE A 59 20.13 -6.95 7.64
N ILE A 60 19.27 -7.72 8.29
CA ILE A 60 19.73 -8.87 9.04
C ILE A 60 19.86 -10.12 8.19
N GLU A 61 19.23 -10.23 7.06
CA GLU A 61 19.47 -11.43 6.24
C GLU A 61 18.92 -11.33 4.83
N LYS A 62 19.76 -11.75 3.96
CA LYS A 62 19.56 -12.01 2.57
C LYS A 62 18.76 -13.30 2.37
N ILE A 63 17.55 -13.19 1.83
CA ILE A 63 16.76 -14.38 1.53
C ILE A 63 17.29 -15.11 0.29
N ASN A 64 17.89 -14.40 -0.67
CA ASN A 64 18.48 -14.94 -1.89
C ASN A 64 19.88 -14.40 -2.14
N ASN A 65 20.91 -14.99 -1.62
CA ASN A 65 22.34 -14.82 -1.97
C ASN A 65 22.87 -13.49 -2.56
N LEU A 66 22.14 -12.37 -2.42
CA LEU A 66 22.58 -11.05 -2.88
C LEU A 66 23.35 -10.31 -1.78
N GLU A 67 24.53 -9.85 -2.09
CA GLU A 67 25.39 -9.06 -1.22
C GLU A 67 24.78 -7.68 -1.02
N ASN A 68 24.71 -7.19 0.17
CA ASN A 68 24.28 -5.82 0.59
C ASN A 68 23.41 -5.06 -0.42
N LEU A 69 22.28 -4.51 0.02
CA LEU A 69 21.44 -3.64 -0.82
C LEU A 69 22.29 -2.47 -1.34
N ASN A 70 22.71 -2.57 -2.57
CA ASN A 70 23.44 -1.51 -3.24
C ASN A 70 22.63 -0.99 -4.43
N PHE A 71 21.99 0.14 -4.25
CA PHE A 71 21.26 0.80 -5.33
C PHE A 71 22.18 1.33 -6.45
N GLU A 72 23.48 1.47 -6.20
CA GLU A 72 24.42 1.90 -7.23
C GLU A 72 24.48 0.92 -8.42
N LYS A 73 24.21 -0.36 -8.19
CA LYS A 73 24.09 -1.36 -9.26
C LYS A 73 22.97 -1.04 -10.27
N TYR A 74 21.97 -0.26 -9.85
CA TYR A 74 20.78 0.07 -10.65
C TYR A 74 20.79 1.53 -11.10
N HIS A 75 21.93 2.25 -10.97
CA HIS A 75 22.02 3.70 -11.22
C HIS A 75 21.61 4.09 -12.65
N ASP A 76 21.90 3.26 -13.63
CA ASP A 76 21.69 3.56 -15.06
C ASP A 76 20.44 2.87 -15.65
N GLN A 77 19.58 2.32 -14.81
CA GLN A 77 18.37 1.62 -15.24
C GLN A 77 17.17 1.94 -14.36
N ILE A 78 15.97 1.80 -14.93
CA ILE A 78 14.73 1.88 -14.16
C ILE A 78 14.57 0.59 -13.37
N PHE A 79 14.29 0.70 -12.10
CA PHE A 79 13.96 -0.43 -11.23
C PHE A 79 12.81 -0.06 -10.29
N ALA A 80 12.13 -1.07 -9.76
CA ALA A 80 11.06 -0.90 -8.79
C ALA A 80 11.50 -1.35 -7.39
N VAL A 81 11.05 -0.65 -6.37
CA VAL A 81 11.17 -1.07 -4.97
C VAL A 81 9.78 -1.36 -4.45
N ASN A 82 9.55 -2.61 -4.03
CA ASN A 82 8.28 -3.06 -3.48
C ASN A 82 8.41 -3.30 -1.97
N PHE A 83 7.65 -2.55 -1.17
CA PHE A 83 7.52 -2.79 0.26
C PHE A 83 6.32 -3.70 0.51
N PHE A 84 6.55 -4.83 1.17
CA PHE A 84 5.50 -5.81 1.44
C PHE A 84 5.64 -6.43 2.83
N ALA A 85 4.64 -7.19 3.27
CA ALA A 85 4.72 -8.04 4.45
C ALA A 85 3.81 -9.26 4.28
N SER A 86 4.14 -10.37 4.92
CA SER A 86 3.35 -11.62 4.87
C SER A 86 1.96 -11.45 5.48
N TRP A 87 1.82 -10.57 6.46
CA TRP A 87 0.55 -10.23 7.12
C TRP A 87 -0.30 -9.21 6.37
N CYS A 88 0.22 -8.61 5.31
CA CYS A 88 -0.44 -7.56 4.52
C CYS A 88 -1.38 -8.20 3.48
N ALA A 89 -2.69 -8.10 3.68
CA ALA A 89 -3.67 -8.69 2.77
C ALA A 89 -3.63 -8.08 1.35
N PRO A 90 -3.53 -6.75 1.13
CA PRO A 90 -3.34 -6.18 -0.20
C PRO A 90 -2.08 -6.69 -0.89
N CYS A 91 -0.97 -6.88 -0.18
CA CYS A 91 0.29 -7.35 -0.75
C CYS A 91 0.17 -8.76 -1.36
N ARG A 92 -0.71 -9.61 -0.80
CA ARG A 92 -1.01 -10.92 -1.36
C ARG A 92 -1.73 -10.84 -2.70
N ILE A 93 -2.58 -9.84 -2.87
CA ILE A 93 -3.32 -9.60 -4.12
C ILE A 93 -2.37 -9.03 -5.18
N GLU A 94 -1.41 -8.19 -4.77
CA GLU A 94 -0.42 -7.57 -5.65
C GLU A 94 0.72 -8.51 -6.04
N ALA A 95 1.01 -9.54 -5.26
CA ALA A 95 2.15 -10.43 -5.47
C ALA A 95 2.26 -10.98 -6.90
N PRO A 96 1.19 -11.49 -7.55
CA PRO A 96 1.27 -11.94 -8.94
C PRO A 96 1.61 -10.81 -9.93
N ILE A 97 1.16 -9.58 -9.67
CA ILE A 97 1.45 -8.41 -10.51
C ILE A 97 2.92 -8.01 -10.37
N ILE A 98 3.45 -8.09 -9.16
CA ILE A 98 4.88 -7.83 -8.89
C ILE A 98 5.76 -8.88 -9.56
N ASP A 99 5.33 -10.15 -9.57
CA ASP A 99 6.04 -11.21 -10.30
C ASP A 99 6.08 -10.91 -11.80
N GLU A 100 4.96 -10.55 -12.42
CA GLU A 100 4.93 -10.15 -13.83
C GLU A 100 5.82 -8.92 -14.10
N LEU A 101 5.81 -7.93 -13.20
CA LEU A 101 6.66 -6.74 -13.31
C LEU A 101 8.15 -7.11 -13.27
N SER A 102 8.52 -8.10 -12.44
CA SER A 102 9.92 -8.53 -12.30
C SER A 102 10.50 -9.15 -13.56
N LYS A 103 9.65 -9.61 -14.48
CA LYS A 103 10.04 -10.12 -15.81
C LYS A 103 10.37 -8.99 -16.80
N ILE A 104 9.89 -7.78 -16.54
CA ILE A 104 10.05 -6.61 -17.41
C ILE A 104 11.19 -5.71 -16.96
N LEU A 105 11.31 -5.50 -15.63
CA LEU A 105 12.34 -4.64 -15.05
C LEU A 105 12.81 -5.22 -13.69
N PRO A 106 14.01 -4.85 -13.22
CA PRO A 106 14.48 -5.27 -11.91
C PRO A 106 13.55 -4.82 -10.79
N VAL A 107 13.14 -5.75 -9.94
CA VAL A 107 12.34 -5.49 -8.74
C VAL A 107 13.16 -5.84 -7.51
N ILE A 108 13.10 -4.97 -6.50
CA ILE A 108 13.72 -5.17 -5.19
C ILE A 108 12.60 -5.20 -4.17
N GLY A 109 12.38 -6.33 -3.52
CA GLY A 109 11.40 -6.49 -2.46
C GLY A 109 11.99 -6.15 -1.08
N ILE A 110 11.26 -5.40 -0.27
CA ILE A 110 11.61 -5.11 1.12
C ILE A 110 10.48 -5.58 2.02
N ALA A 111 10.75 -6.66 2.79
CA ALA A 111 9.82 -7.19 3.77
C ALA A 111 9.85 -6.31 5.02
N TYR A 112 8.78 -5.55 5.24
CA TYR A 112 8.68 -4.53 6.28
C TYR A 112 8.04 -5.08 7.56
N LYS A 113 8.76 -4.99 8.68
CA LYS A 113 8.28 -5.45 10.01
C LYS A 113 7.66 -6.85 9.98
N ASP A 114 8.32 -7.76 9.33
CA ASP A 114 7.83 -9.13 9.16
C ASP A 114 8.76 -10.14 9.84
N LYS A 115 8.28 -11.34 10.08
CA LYS A 115 9.10 -12.43 10.58
C LYS A 115 9.76 -13.16 9.42
N TYR A 116 11.03 -13.48 9.54
CA TYR A 116 11.81 -14.17 8.50
C TYR A 116 11.09 -15.41 7.93
N LEU A 117 10.61 -16.29 8.80
CA LEU A 117 9.93 -17.52 8.38
C LEU A 117 8.61 -17.26 7.66
N ASP A 118 7.88 -16.23 8.07
CA ASP A 118 6.61 -15.88 7.45
C ASP A 118 6.82 -15.20 6.10
N THR A 119 7.84 -14.34 6.00
CA THR A 119 8.31 -13.76 4.72
C THR A 119 8.71 -14.86 3.76
N LYS A 120 9.55 -15.81 4.20
CA LYS A 120 10.02 -16.93 3.37
C LYS A 120 8.85 -17.75 2.82
N LYS A 121 7.90 -18.13 3.66
CA LYS A 121 6.69 -18.82 3.24
C LYS A 121 5.84 -17.99 2.23
N PHE A 122 5.78 -16.69 2.45
CA PHE A 122 5.07 -15.80 1.52
C PHE A 122 5.72 -15.85 0.14
N LEU A 123 7.04 -15.71 0.05
CA LEU A 123 7.77 -15.75 -1.22
C LEU A 123 7.62 -17.09 -1.93
N GLU A 124 7.72 -18.20 -1.19
CA GLU A 124 7.53 -19.56 -1.73
C GLU A 124 6.11 -19.77 -2.25
N ASN A 125 5.09 -19.32 -1.51
CA ASN A 125 3.69 -19.49 -1.89
C ASN A 125 3.30 -18.73 -3.18
N PHE A 126 3.96 -17.62 -3.46
CA PHE A 126 3.70 -16.80 -4.65
C PHE A 126 4.75 -16.99 -5.76
N GLY A 127 5.73 -17.87 -5.56
CA GLY A 127 6.78 -18.17 -6.55
C GLY A 127 7.66 -16.95 -6.87
N LEU A 128 7.84 -16.06 -5.92
CA LEU A 128 8.57 -14.81 -6.13
C LEU A 128 10.07 -15.06 -6.06
N GLU A 129 10.80 -14.84 -7.15
CA GLU A 129 12.24 -15.15 -7.29
C GLU A 129 13.15 -13.92 -7.35
N HIS A 130 12.59 -12.71 -7.37
CA HIS A 130 13.42 -11.49 -7.43
C HIS A 130 14.13 -11.19 -6.10
N ALA A 131 14.98 -10.16 -6.08
CA ALA A 131 15.78 -9.81 -4.89
C ALA A 131 14.92 -9.34 -3.72
N TYR A 132 15.15 -9.88 -2.53
CA TYR A 132 14.46 -9.50 -1.31
C TYR A 132 15.39 -9.11 -0.20
N PHE A 133 14.96 -8.12 0.57
CA PHE A 133 15.59 -7.70 1.82
C PHE A 133 14.58 -7.74 2.95
N HIS A 134 15.07 -8.03 4.15
CA HIS A 134 14.23 -8.14 5.32
C HIS A 134 14.52 -6.99 6.28
N ASP A 135 13.52 -6.16 6.55
CA ASP A 135 13.59 -5.07 7.50
C ASP A 135 12.82 -5.44 8.78
N PHE A 136 13.55 -5.86 9.80
CA PHE A 136 12.99 -6.26 11.09
C PHE A 136 12.44 -5.08 11.89
N ALA A 137 13.11 -3.96 11.86
CA ALA A 137 12.81 -2.84 12.73
C ALA A 137 11.76 -1.91 12.14
N GLY A 138 11.71 -1.83 10.81
CA GLY A 138 10.83 -0.92 10.08
C GLY A 138 11.23 0.53 10.30
N PHE A 139 12.11 1.05 9.48
CA PHE A 139 12.57 2.45 9.50
C PHE A 139 11.72 3.30 8.59
#